data_2c7aaefbe9664709ea44dd509a7462b4
#
_entry.id   2c7aaefbe9664709ea44dd509a7462b4
#
_cell.length_a   1.000
_cell.length_b   1.000
_cell.length_c   1.000
_cell.angle_alpha   90.00
_cell.angle_beta   90.00
_cell.angle_gamma   90.00
#
_symmetry.space_group_name_H-M   'P 1'
#
loop_
_entity.id
_entity.type
_entity.pdbx_description
1 polymer ?
#
loop_
_entity_poly.entity_id
_entity_poly.type
_entity_poly.pdbx_seq_one_letter_code
_entity_poly.pdbx_strand_id
1 'polypeptide(L)'
;MKKLSVEEVARRRTLLFGVLAVIFGILIFRNGVGFTKFSLDLLAIYFLVDGLGSFLLRFMLRRKSISYSHSIWLIFLSVSLSWLNRLTNLPVDLIVICLGAYQLGTALIYAITFWLYKANRVKGGWFYLLDALLNGGIGIASVLGPSSDGHFQFIILGTYLVLLGISNIRDGILFD
;
A
#
# COMPACT_ATOMS: atom_id res chain seq x y z
N MET A 1 21.72 -21.95 -15.46
CA MET A 1 20.73 -21.07 -14.87
C MET A 1 21.25 -19.64 -14.91
N LYS A 2 20.59 -18.71 -15.63
CA LYS A 2 20.97 -17.29 -15.69
C LYS A 2 20.73 -16.71 -14.28
N LYS A 3 21.78 -16.17 -13.63
CA LYS A 3 21.61 -15.42 -12.39
C LYS A 3 20.73 -14.20 -12.69
N LEU A 4 19.53 -14.16 -12.12
CA LEU A 4 18.65 -13.00 -12.19
C LEU A 4 19.38 -11.79 -11.59
N SER A 5 19.32 -10.65 -12.27
CA SER A 5 19.81 -9.41 -11.69
C SER A 5 18.95 -9.03 -10.47
N VAL A 6 19.52 -8.33 -9.51
CA VAL A 6 18.77 -7.90 -8.32
C VAL A 6 17.59 -7.00 -8.70
N GLU A 7 17.72 -6.24 -9.78
CA GLU A 7 16.65 -5.41 -10.35
C GLU A 7 15.50 -6.26 -10.87
N GLU A 8 15.82 -7.35 -11.55
CA GLU A 8 14.81 -8.29 -12.05
C GLU A 8 14.06 -9.00 -10.92
N VAL A 9 14.75 -9.33 -9.83
CA VAL A 9 14.11 -9.90 -8.62
C VAL A 9 13.19 -8.88 -7.96
N ALA A 10 13.63 -7.63 -7.80
CA ALA A 10 12.83 -6.55 -7.23
C ALA A 10 11.57 -6.28 -8.09
N ARG A 11 11.73 -6.21 -9.41
CA ARG A 11 10.63 -6.04 -10.38
C ARG A 11 9.61 -7.16 -10.28
N ARG A 12 10.05 -8.42 -10.32
CA ARG A 12 9.15 -9.59 -10.21
C ARG A 12 8.42 -9.61 -8.89
N ARG A 13 9.09 -9.23 -7.80
CA ARG A 13 8.46 -9.10 -6.48
C ARG A 13 7.34 -8.07 -6.51
N THR A 14 7.60 -6.86 -7.01
CA THR A 14 6.62 -5.79 -7.09
C THR A 14 5.40 -6.19 -7.93
N LEU A 15 5.63 -6.85 -9.07
CA LEU A 15 4.56 -7.38 -9.91
C LEU A 15 3.73 -8.44 -9.17
N LEU A 16 4.38 -9.41 -8.51
CA LEU A 16 3.69 -10.47 -7.77
C LEU A 16 2.82 -9.88 -6.67
N PHE A 17 3.35 -8.96 -5.88
CA PHE A 17 2.59 -8.32 -4.80
C PHE A 17 1.47 -7.45 -5.34
N GLY A 18 1.65 -6.79 -6.48
CA GLY A 18 0.60 -6.05 -7.14
C GLY A 18 -0.57 -6.96 -7.53
N VAL A 19 -0.29 -8.09 -8.18
CA VAL A 19 -1.31 -9.07 -8.55
C VAL A 19 -2.03 -9.64 -7.32
N LEU A 20 -1.28 -10.01 -6.27
CA LEU A 20 -1.87 -10.50 -5.02
C LEU A 20 -2.78 -9.46 -4.37
N ALA A 21 -2.36 -8.20 -4.31
CA ALA A 21 -3.18 -7.12 -3.74
C ALA A 21 -4.50 -6.92 -4.52
N VAL A 22 -4.47 -6.99 -5.86
CA VAL A 22 -5.69 -6.93 -6.69
C VAL A 22 -6.61 -8.10 -6.37
N ILE A 23 -6.08 -9.33 -6.33
CA ILE A 23 -6.86 -10.53 -6.02
C ILE A 23 -7.52 -10.40 -4.65
N PHE A 24 -6.77 -9.98 -3.63
CA PHE A 24 -7.30 -9.79 -2.29
C PHE A 24 -8.35 -8.68 -2.22
N GLY A 25 -8.15 -7.57 -2.92
CA GLY A 25 -9.15 -6.52 -3.01
C GLY A 25 -10.48 -7.05 -3.58
N ILE A 26 -10.43 -7.82 -4.66
CA ILE A 26 -11.62 -8.45 -5.27
C ILE A 26 -12.27 -9.45 -4.32
N LEU A 27 -11.47 -10.27 -3.61
CA LEU A 27 -12.01 -11.24 -2.64
C LEU A 27 -12.71 -10.55 -1.47
N ILE A 28 -12.22 -9.42 -1.00
CA ILE A 28 -12.87 -8.62 0.04
C ILE A 28 -14.23 -8.12 -0.44
N PHE A 29 -14.32 -7.59 -1.67
CA PHE A 29 -15.60 -7.18 -2.25
C PHE A 29 -16.62 -8.33 -2.29
N ARG A 30 -16.15 -9.54 -2.58
CA ARG A 30 -17.04 -10.70 -2.75
C ARG A 30 -17.51 -11.30 -1.42
N ASN A 31 -16.65 -11.35 -0.40
CA ASN A 31 -16.87 -12.17 0.80
C ASN A 31 -17.27 -11.38 2.06
N GLY A 32 -17.22 -10.05 2.03
CA GLY A 32 -17.68 -9.19 3.12
C GLY A 32 -17.02 -9.47 4.49
N VAL A 33 -17.82 -9.39 5.55
CA VAL A 33 -17.37 -9.37 6.96
C VAL A 33 -16.59 -10.62 7.39
N GLY A 34 -16.93 -11.80 6.89
CA GLY A 34 -16.28 -13.05 7.29
C GLY A 34 -14.81 -13.17 6.90
N PHE A 35 -14.37 -12.36 5.93
CA PHE A 35 -13.00 -12.39 5.39
C PHE A 35 -12.07 -11.35 6.03
N THR A 36 -12.58 -10.48 6.89
CA THR A 36 -11.85 -9.29 7.36
C THR A 36 -10.62 -9.62 8.19
N LYS A 37 -10.74 -10.51 9.18
CA LYS A 37 -9.59 -10.85 10.05
C LYS A 37 -8.46 -11.48 9.25
N PHE A 38 -8.80 -12.42 8.37
CA PHE A 38 -7.82 -13.06 7.49
C PHE A 38 -7.17 -12.07 6.51
N SER A 39 -7.96 -11.16 5.96
CA SER A 39 -7.45 -10.11 5.05
C SER A 39 -6.53 -9.14 5.74
N LEU A 40 -6.79 -8.80 7.01
CA LEU A 40 -5.92 -7.95 7.81
C LEU A 40 -4.59 -8.63 8.14
N ASP A 41 -4.61 -9.92 8.46
CA ASP A 41 -3.38 -10.68 8.67
C ASP A 41 -2.56 -10.77 7.38
N LEU A 42 -3.20 -11.02 6.24
CA LEU A 42 -2.53 -11.02 4.95
C LEU A 42 -1.95 -9.64 4.58
N LEU A 43 -2.69 -8.58 4.86
CA LEU A 43 -2.22 -7.21 4.64
C LEU A 43 -1.02 -6.90 5.55
N ALA A 44 -1.08 -7.32 6.80
CA ALA A 44 0.03 -7.19 7.74
C ALA A 44 1.28 -7.95 7.26
N ILE A 45 1.09 -9.19 6.80
CA ILE A 45 2.18 -10.00 6.21
C ILE A 45 2.73 -9.31 4.95
N TYR A 46 1.84 -8.80 4.09
CA TYR A 46 2.26 -8.06 2.89
C TYR A 46 3.17 -6.87 3.25
N PHE A 47 2.74 -6.01 4.17
CA PHE A 47 3.54 -4.85 4.60
C PHE A 47 4.85 -5.27 5.28
N LEU A 48 4.84 -6.37 6.03
CA LEU A 48 6.05 -6.91 6.66
C LEU A 48 7.07 -7.33 5.60
N VAL A 49 6.63 -8.14 4.64
CA VAL A 49 7.52 -8.69 3.59
C VAL A 49 8.01 -7.56 2.68
N ASP A 50 7.15 -6.60 2.32
CA ASP A 50 7.56 -5.46 1.51
C ASP A 50 8.51 -4.52 2.28
N GLY A 51 8.20 -4.21 3.53
CA GLY A 51 9.05 -3.39 4.40
C GLY A 51 10.43 -4.02 4.63
N LEU A 52 10.48 -5.28 5.04
CA LEU A 52 11.74 -6.03 5.24
C LEU A 52 12.49 -6.20 3.93
N GLY A 53 11.80 -6.57 2.84
CA GLY A 53 12.41 -6.74 1.54
C GLY A 53 13.03 -5.44 1.01
N SER A 54 12.35 -4.32 1.17
CA SER A 54 12.86 -3.00 0.79
C SER A 54 14.03 -2.58 1.66
N PHE A 55 13.99 -2.84 2.96
CA PHE A 55 15.08 -2.57 3.90
C PHE A 55 16.33 -3.37 3.54
N LEU A 56 16.19 -4.68 3.33
CA LEU A 56 17.29 -5.58 2.97
C LEU A 56 17.91 -5.22 1.61
N LEU A 57 17.08 -4.94 0.61
CA LEU A 57 17.58 -4.53 -0.71
C LEU A 57 18.39 -3.24 -0.63
N ARG A 58 17.92 -2.27 0.16
CA ARG A 58 18.69 -1.04 0.37
C ARG A 58 20.02 -1.31 1.09
N PHE A 59 19.99 -2.12 2.13
CA PHE A 59 21.19 -2.47 2.90
C PHE A 59 22.21 -3.19 2.01
N MET A 60 21.77 -4.19 1.23
CA MET A 60 22.65 -4.99 0.37
C MET A 60 23.18 -4.21 -0.83
N LEU A 61 22.33 -3.37 -1.45
CA LEU A 61 22.67 -2.69 -2.70
C LEU A 61 23.26 -1.29 -2.48
N ARG A 62 23.30 -0.80 -1.24
CA ARG A 62 23.69 0.58 -0.89
C ARG A 62 22.99 1.65 -1.77
N ARG A 63 21.80 1.32 -2.32
CA ARG A 63 21.05 2.24 -3.18
C ARG A 63 20.41 3.34 -2.35
N LYS A 64 20.76 4.60 -2.64
CA LYS A 64 20.18 5.79 -2.00
C LYS A 64 18.73 6.06 -2.40
N SER A 65 18.22 5.44 -3.47
CA SER A 65 16.88 5.67 -4.01
C SER A 65 15.73 5.13 -3.15
N ILE A 66 15.97 4.11 -2.32
CA ILE A 66 14.94 3.54 -1.44
C ILE A 66 15.03 4.24 -0.08
N SER A 67 13.97 4.87 0.37
CA SER A 67 13.95 5.54 1.68
C SER A 67 13.86 4.54 2.83
N TYR A 68 14.76 4.61 3.81
CA TYR A 68 14.65 3.80 5.04
C TYR A 68 13.37 4.13 5.81
N SER A 69 12.93 5.38 5.79
CA SER A 69 11.71 5.80 6.45
C SER A 69 10.48 5.06 5.91
N HIS A 70 10.39 4.85 4.60
CA HIS A 70 9.30 4.08 4.01
C HIS A 70 9.31 2.62 4.47
N SER A 71 10.48 1.96 4.46
CA SER A 71 10.60 0.58 4.92
C SER A 71 10.27 0.41 6.40
N ILE A 72 10.75 1.31 7.25
CA ILE A 72 10.47 1.32 8.69
C ILE A 72 8.96 1.56 8.92
N TRP A 73 8.35 2.46 8.16
CA TRP A 73 6.93 2.75 8.25
C TRP A 73 6.07 1.54 7.89
N LEU A 74 6.41 0.81 6.82
CA LEU A 74 5.70 -0.42 6.44
C LEU A 74 5.82 -1.51 7.51
N ILE A 75 7.02 -1.68 8.11
CA ILE A 75 7.22 -2.65 9.20
C ILE A 75 6.39 -2.25 10.42
N PHE A 76 6.42 -0.97 10.79
CA PHE A 76 5.62 -0.45 11.89
C PHE A 76 4.12 -0.67 11.66
N LEU A 77 3.64 -0.37 10.46
CA LEU A 77 2.24 -0.57 10.06
C LEU A 77 1.84 -2.06 10.15
N SER A 78 2.72 -2.96 9.68
CA SER A 78 2.50 -4.40 9.77
C SER A 78 2.36 -4.88 11.21
N VAL A 79 3.29 -4.49 12.08
CA VAL A 79 3.25 -4.85 13.50
C VAL A 79 1.99 -4.30 14.17
N SER A 80 1.66 -3.04 13.87
CA SER A 80 0.45 -2.39 14.41
C SER A 80 -0.82 -3.11 13.96
N LEU A 81 -0.96 -3.47 12.68
CA LEU A 81 -2.10 -4.22 12.16
C LEU A 81 -2.21 -5.61 12.78
N SER A 82 -1.10 -6.34 12.89
CA SER A 82 -1.07 -7.67 13.51
C SER A 82 -1.46 -7.61 14.99
N TRP A 83 -1.01 -6.58 15.70
CA TRP A 83 -1.35 -6.38 17.10
C TRP A 83 -2.82 -5.99 17.27
N LEU A 84 -3.30 -5.05 16.46
CA LEU A 84 -4.70 -4.64 16.42
C LEU A 84 -5.64 -5.81 16.12
N ASN A 85 -5.29 -6.68 15.17
CA ASN A 85 -6.10 -7.84 14.81
C ASN A 85 -6.22 -8.89 15.94
N ARG A 86 -5.25 -8.94 16.86
CA ARG A 86 -5.26 -9.84 18.04
C ARG A 86 -6.08 -9.28 19.21
N LEU A 87 -6.28 -7.99 19.26
CA LEU A 87 -7.15 -7.38 20.25
C LEU A 87 -8.61 -7.68 19.88
N THR A 88 -9.23 -8.59 20.59
CA THR A 88 -10.49 -9.27 20.25
C THR A 88 -11.72 -8.34 20.12
N ASN A 89 -11.62 -7.07 20.49
CA ASN A 89 -12.74 -6.12 20.56
C ASN A 89 -12.46 -4.77 19.86
N LEU A 90 -11.48 -4.70 18.96
CA LEU A 90 -11.27 -3.45 18.22
C LEU A 90 -12.35 -3.28 17.15
N PRO A 91 -13.02 -2.14 17.14
CA PRO A 91 -13.95 -1.82 16.09
C PRO A 91 -13.18 -1.76 14.75
N VAL A 92 -13.74 -2.39 13.72
CA VAL A 92 -13.19 -2.37 12.34
C VAL A 92 -12.96 -0.93 11.88
N ASP A 93 -13.76 0.00 12.38
CA ASP A 93 -13.67 1.44 12.15
C ASP A 93 -12.29 2.02 12.46
N LEU A 94 -11.68 1.63 13.59
CA LEU A 94 -10.35 2.13 13.95
C LEU A 94 -9.28 1.69 12.95
N ILE A 95 -9.39 0.47 12.44
CA ILE A 95 -8.46 -0.04 11.43
C ILE A 95 -8.62 0.73 10.13
N VAL A 96 -9.85 0.99 9.71
CA VAL A 96 -10.15 1.77 8.50
C VAL A 96 -9.66 3.20 8.65
N ILE A 97 -9.84 3.83 9.82
CA ILE A 97 -9.32 5.17 10.12
C ILE A 97 -7.78 5.18 10.04
N CYS A 98 -7.10 4.20 10.64
CA CYS A 98 -5.64 4.11 10.56
C CYS A 98 -5.13 3.93 9.12
N LEU A 99 -5.80 3.07 8.33
CA LEU A 99 -5.50 2.92 6.90
C LEU A 99 -5.79 4.20 6.13
N GLY A 100 -6.88 4.90 6.45
CA GLY A 100 -7.21 6.20 5.88
C GLY A 100 -6.15 7.26 6.18
N ALA A 101 -5.66 7.33 7.40
CA ALA A 101 -4.58 8.24 7.79
C ALA A 101 -3.28 7.92 7.05
N TYR A 102 -2.95 6.63 6.88
CA TYR A 102 -1.83 6.19 6.05
C TYR A 102 -1.99 6.64 4.58
N GLN A 103 -3.19 6.49 4.01
CA GLN A 103 -3.50 6.93 2.65
C GLN A 103 -3.32 8.43 2.47
N LEU A 104 -3.78 9.23 3.44
CA LEU A 104 -3.60 10.69 3.41
C LEU A 104 -2.10 11.06 3.47
N GLY A 105 -1.31 10.37 4.29
CA GLY A 105 0.14 10.54 4.32
C GLY A 105 0.80 10.20 2.97
N THR A 106 0.37 9.11 2.36
CA THR A 106 0.85 8.68 1.03
C THR A 106 0.45 9.67 -0.05
N ALA A 107 -0.80 10.17 -0.02
CA ALA A 107 -1.27 11.20 -0.94
C ALA A 107 -0.43 12.49 -0.85
N LEU A 108 -0.08 12.91 0.36
CA LEU A 108 0.77 14.07 0.58
C LEU A 108 2.16 13.87 -0.03
N ILE A 109 2.77 12.69 0.17
CA ILE A 109 4.08 12.34 -0.41
C ILE A 109 4.01 12.40 -1.94
N TYR A 110 2.98 11.83 -2.56
CA TYR A 110 2.80 11.88 -4.01
C TYR A 110 2.55 13.29 -4.52
N ALA A 111 1.78 14.11 -3.81
CA ALA A 111 1.57 15.51 -4.17
C ALA A 111 2.88 16.32 -4.13
N ILE A 112 3.70 16.14 -3.10
CA ILE A 112 5.02 16.75 -3.01
C ILE A 112 5.92 16.27 -4.15
N THR A 113 5.91 14.96 -4.44
CA THR A 113 6.70 14.37 -5.53
C THR A 113 6.28 14.96 -6.87
N PHE A 114 4.97 15.06 -7.15
CA PHE A 114 4.46 15.72 -8.35
C PHE A 114 4.98 17.16 -8.46
N TRP A 115 4.94 17.92 -7.36
CA TRP A 115 5.41 19.31 -7.35
C TRP A 115 6.90 19.42 -7.68
N LEU A 116 7.72 18.53 -7.13
CA LEU A 116 9.16 18.46 -7.41
C LEU A 116 9.43 18.10 -8.89
N TYR A 117 8.69 17.15 -9.46
CA TYR A 117 8.80 16.79 -10.88
C TYR A 117 8.42 17.97 -11.78
N LYS A 118 7.33 18.67 -11.44
CA LYS A 118 6.89 19.87 -12.17
C LYS A 118 7.93 20.98 -12.09
N ALA A 119 8.47 21.27 -10.90
CA ALA A 119 9.48 22.29 -10.68
C ALA A 119 10.77 22.01 -11.47
N ASN A 120 11.17 20.75 -11.57
CA ASN A 120 12.37 20.31 -12.30
C ASN A 120 12.09 19.99 -13.79
N ARG A 121 10.90 20.27 -14.30
CA ARG A 121 10.46 20.01 -15.70
C ARG A 121 10.66 18.56 -16.16
N VAL A 122 10.58 17.61 -15.24
CA VAL A 122 10.69 16.17 -15.54
C VAL A 122 9.36 15.66 -16.10
N LYS A 123 9.41 14.95 -17.24
CA LYS A 123 8.21 14.34 -17.86
C LYS A 123 7.68 13.19 -17.00
N GLY A 124 6.37 12.96 -17.04
CA GLY A 124 5.74 11.82 -16.35
C GLY A 124 5.26 12.11 -14.92
N GLY A 125 5.53 13.28 -14.35
CA GLY A 125 5.12 13.63 -12.99
C GLY A 125 3.61 13.59 -12.74
N TRP A 126 2.78 13.69 -13.79
CA TRP A 126 1.32 13.73 -13.66
C TRP A 126 0.72 12.42 -13.08
N PHE A 127 1.41 11.29 -13.22
CA PHE A 127 1.00 10.03 -12.58
C PHE A 127 1.00 10.15 -11.05
N TYR A 128 1.96 10.88 -10.49
CA TYR A 128 1.99 11.15 -9.04
C TYR A 128 0.81 12.03 -8.60
N LEU A 129 0.34 12.94 -9.45
CA LEU A 129 -0.88 13.70 -9.16
C LEU A 129 -2.11 12.79 -9.10
N LEU A 130 -2.24 11.87 -10.06
CA LEU A 130 -3.33 10.91 -10.08
C LEU A 130 -3.31 10.03 -8.83
N ASP A 131 -2.13 9.49 -8.48
CA ASP A 131 -1.93 8.70 -7.27
C ASP A 131 -2.26 9.50 -6.00
N ALA A 132 -1.87 10.78 -5.94
CA ALA A 132 -2.21 11.67 -4.84
C ALA A 132 -3.72 11.88 -4.69
N LEU A 133 -4.43 12.11 -5.79
CA LEU A 133 -5.89 12.30 -5.80
C LEU A 133 -6.63 11.03 -5.39
N LEU A 134 -6.23 9.87 -5.91
CA LEU A 134 -6.85 8.58 -5.59
C LEU A 134 -6.63 8.22 -4.11
N ASN A 135 -5.37 8.28 -3.65
CA ASN A 135 -5.07 7.98 -2.24
C ASN A 135 -5.71 9.01 -1.30
N GLY A 136 -5.72 10.30 -1.68
CA GLY A 136 -6.38 11.36 -0.92
C GLY A 136 -7.88 11.15 -0.79
N GLY A 137 -8.55 10.84 -1.90
CA GLY A 137 -9.99 10.57 -1.91
C GLY A 137 -10.37 9.37 -1.02
N ILE A 138 -9.62 8.26 -1.14
CA ILE A 138 -9.83 7.08 -0.29
C ILE A 138 -9.53 7.39 1.16
N GLY A 139 -8.42 8.09 1.44
CA GLY A 139 -8.04 8.47 2.79
C GLY A 139 -9.12 9.33 3.47
N ILE A 140 -9.63 10.34 2.78
CA ILE A 140 -10.74 11.18 3.27
C ILE A 140 -12.00 10.34 3.50
N ALA A 141 -12.39 9.50 2.53
CA ALA A 141 -13.55 8.64 2.68
C ALA A 141 -13.42 7.67 3.85
N SER A 142 -12.22 7.15 4.11
CA SER A 142 -11.95 6.25 5.23
C SER A 142 -12.02 6.95 6.59
N VAL A 143 -11.55 8.21 6.68
CA VAL A 143 -11.54 8.96 7.95
C VAL A 143 -12.90 9.58 8.26
N LEU A 144 -13.60 10.06 7.23
CA LEU A 144 -14.89 10.78 7.40
C LEU A 144 -16.11 9.89 7.15
N GLY A 145 -15.93 8.67 6.64
CA GLY A 145 -17.02 7.76 6.32
C GLY A 145 -17.81 7.37 7.56
N PRO A 146 -19.13 7.20 7.43
CA PRO A 146 -19.97 6.80 8.56
C PRO A 146 -19.58 5.40 9.04
N SER A 147 -19.29 5.31 10.32
CA SER A 147 -18.90 4.08 11.02
C SER A 147 -20.03 3.05 11.17
N SER A 148 -21.25 3.35 10.71
CA SER A 148 -22.43 2.54 11.00
C SER A 148 -22.64 1.33 10.09
N ASP A 149 -22.08 1.33 8.88
CA ASP A 149 -22.29 0.25 7.91
C ASP A 149 -20.98 -0.49 7.59
N GLY A 150 -20.84 -1.71 8.15
CA GLY A 150 -19.70 -2.58 7.87
C GLY A 150 -19.42 -2.81 6.38
N HIS A 151 -20.44 -2.73 5.51
CA HIS A 151 -20.29 -2.82 4.06
C HIS A 151 -19.44 -1.70 3.46
N PHE A 152 -19.60 -0.47 3.93
CA PHE A 152 -18.82 0.67 3.42
C PHE A 152 -17.33 0.51 3.69
N GLN A 153 -16.97 0.01 4.87
CA GLN A 153 -15.59 -0.23 5.25
C GLN A 153 -14.92 -1.28 4.37
N PHE A 154 -15.65 -2.34 3.98
CA PHE A 154 -15.13 -3.36 3.06
C PHE A 154 -14.91 -2.82 1.65
N ILE A 155 -15.81 -1.97 1.18
CA ILE A 155 -15.67 -1.30 -0.11
C ILE A 155 -14.39 -0.46 -0.11
N ILE A 156 -14.16 0.32 0.93
CA ILE A 156 -12.95 1.14 1.06
C ILE A 156 -11.68 0.27 1.09
N LEU A 157 -11.66 -0.76 1.93
CA LEU A 157 -10.50 -1.65 2.05
C LEU A 157 -10.21 -2.40 0.74
N GLY A 158 -11.26 -2.95 0.11
CA GLY A 158 -11.14 -3.62 -1.17
C GLY A 158 -10.65 -2.68 -2.28
N THR A 159 -11.20 -1.46 -2.35
CA THR A 159 -10.78 -0.43 -3.30
C THR A 159 -9.31 -0.05 -3.08
N TYR A 160 -8.91 0.13 -1.81
CA TYR A 160 -7.52 0.38 -1.47
C TYR A 160 -6.57 -0.68 -1.99
N LEU A 161 -6.87 -1.96 -1.73
CA LEU A 161 -6.01 -3.06 -2.16
C LEU A 161 -5.95 -3.17 -3.68
N VAL A 162 -7.06 -2.95 -4.39
CA VAL A 162 -7.07 -2.93 -5.85
C VAL A 162 -6.18 -1.82 -6.39
N LEU A 163 -6.31 -0.60 -5.87
CA LEU A 163 -5.50 0.54 -6.32
C LEU A 163 -4.02 0.38 -5.97
N LEU A 164 -3.71 -0.12 -4.77
CA LEU A 164 -2.34 -0.47 -4.37
C LEU A 164 -1.76 -1.51 -5.32
N GLY A 165 -2.54 -2.52 -5.66
CA GLY A 165 -2.13 -3.57 -6.59
C GLY A 165 -1.85 -3.05 -7.99
N ILE A 166 -2.72 -2.20 -8.54
CA ILE A 166 -2.54 -1.55 -9.84
C ILE A 166 -1.30 -0.67 -9.84
N SER A 167 -1.08 0.12 -8.79
CA SER A 167 0.11 0.96 -8.65
C SER A 167 1.40 0.12 -8.64
N ASN A 168 1.42 -0.98 -7.87
CA ASN A 168 2.56 -1.88 -7.83
C ASN A 168 2.81 -2.59 -9.18
N ILE A 169 1.76 -2.99 -9.90
CA ILE A 169 1.89 -3.58 -11.25
C ILE A 169 2.48 -2.55 -12.21
N ARG A 170 1.95 -1.33 -12.20
CA ARG A 170 2.48 -0.23 -13.02
C ARG A 170 3.97 0.00 -12.73
N ASP A 171 4.32 0.14 -11.46
CA ASP A 171 5.71 0.39 -11.05
C ASP A 171 6.62 -0.78 -11.44
N GLY A 172 6.15 -2.02 -11.31
CA GLY A 172 6.89 -3.20 -11.76
C GLY A 172 7.05 -3.29 -13.29
N ILE A 173 6.15 -2.71 -14.08
CA ILE A 173 6.26 -2.66 -15.54
C ILE A 173 7.19 -1.52 -15.98
N LEU A 174 7.09 -0.35 -15.32
CA LEU A 174 7.86 0.85 -15.66
C LEU A 174 9.27 0.87 -15.03
N PHE A 175 9.66 -0.20 -14.34
CA PHE A 175 10.99 -0.35 -13.76
C PHE A 175 12.01 -0.63 -14.89
N ASP A 176 12.43 0.43 -15.61
CA ASP A 176 13.58 0.46 -16.50
C ASP A 176 14.71 1.31 -15.92
#